data_3115d642e0c008cbbcd257244ea5eddd
#
_entry.id   3115d642e0c008cbbcd257244ea5eddd
#
_cell.length_a   1.000
_cell.length_b   1.000
_cell.length_c   1.000
_cell.angle_alpha   90.00
_cell.angle_beta   90.00
_cell.angle_gamma   90.00
#
_symmetry.space_group_name_H-M   'P 1'
#
loop_
_entity.id
_entity.type
_entity.pdbx_description
1 polymer ?
#
loop_
_entity_poly.entity_id
_entity_poly.type
_entity_poly.pdbx_seq_one_letter_code
_entity_poly.pdbx_strand_id
1 'polypeptide(L)'
;VLYANTDGRGFFNKAAADDSDRTLIEYLRGMVNISENNESQYLRNRNFSSTIVLELTQTNTRDKQCVGVVFDVDTSNNDVSLFFWHTGELLPNHYRSEGRCLTTAEMREYLQRSFTPEQFYCGPSNERFRRQLYDIYLGGLDMEKFPKLFKRAISFRMNIKLEDFVKEYICMEQDIHIEDLQESVMQYGRMRQRIEDTLKEAKSLEEIKESFVKFKTKKEEQDYCQYRMNKLDVLKLKTDIHLLQQKIEDG
;
A
#
# COMPACT_ATOMS: atom_id res chain seq x y z
N VAL A 1 8.34 -6.05 23.12
CA VAL A 1 6.99 -6.59 23.30
C VAL A 1 6.02 -5.94 22.35
N LEU A 2 5.83 -4.62 22.39
CA LEU A 2 4.86 -3.90 21.55
C LEU A 2 5.14 -4.03 20.06
N TYR A 3 6.40 -4.11 19.69
CA TYR A 3 6.81 -4.24 18.29
C TYR A 3 6.66 -5.67 17.76
N ALA A 4 6.81 -6.68 18.62
CA ALA A 4 6.70 -8.11 18.31
C ALA A 4 7.32 -8.47 16.95
N ASN A 5 8.64 -8.37 16.84
CA ASN A 5 9.37 -8.51 15.58
C ASN A 5 9.15 -9.88 14.90
N THR A 6 8.88 -9.86 13.59
CA THR A 6 8.66 -11.07 12.78
C THR A 6 9.96 -11.70 12.27
N ASP A 7 11.06 -10.93 12.20
CA ASP A 7 12.27 -11.35 11.49
C ASP A 7 13.27 -12.10 12.37
N GLY A 8 12.89 -12.45 13.62
CA GLY A 8 13.77 -13.11 14.57
C GLY A 8 14.96 -12.25 15.06
N ARG A 9 15.15 -11.09 14.48
CA ARG A 9 16.18 -10.11 14.91
C ARG A 9 15.49 -9.04 15.73
N GLY A 10 15.76 -9.00 17.03
CA GLY A 10 15.28 -7.94 17.90
C GLY A 10 15.79 -6.57 17.42
N PHE A 11 14.92 -5.57 17.36
CA PHE A 11 15.37 -4.20 17.23
C PHE A 11 15.71 -3.68 18.62
N PHE A 12 16.95 -3.86 18.99
CA PHE A 12 17.47 -3.32 20.24
C PHE A 12 17.86 -1.85 20.03
N ASN A 13 17.80 -1.08 21.13
CA ASN A 13 18.21 0.31 21.07
C ASN A 13 19.69 0.42 20.70
N LYS A 14 19.97 0.81 19.47
CA LYS A 14 21.32 1.04 18.95
C LYS A 14 21.94 2.34 19.44
N ALA A 15 21.20 3.18 20.18
CA ALA A 15 21.72 4.48 20.65
C ALA A 15 22.84 4.34 21.70
N ALA A 16 23.02 3.17 22.29
CA ALA A 16 24.00 2.91 23.32
C ALA A 16 25.28 2.21 22.83
N ALA A 17 25.36 1.79 21.58
CA ALA A 17 26.53 1.08 21.06
C ALA A 17 26.73 1.39 19.58
N ASP A 18 27.92 1.89 19.25
CA ASP A 18 28.40 1.88 17.89
C ASP A 18 28.49 0.43 17.40
N ASP A 19 27.74 0.12 16.34
CA ASP A 19 27.88 -1.04 15.44
C ASP A 19 27.78 -2.49 15.97
N SER A 20 27.30 -2.79 17.15
CA SER A 20 27.10 -4.19 17.53
C SER A 20 25.68 -4.67 17.17
N ASP A 21 25.54 -5.48 16.15
CA ASP A 21 24.34 -6.27 15.85
C ASP A 21 24.19 -7.39 16.91
N ARG A 22 23.82 -7.02 18.13
CA ARG A 22 23.54 -8.00 19.18
C ARG A 22 22.34 -8.84 18.81
N THR A 23 22.47 -10.15 18.90
CA THR A 23 21.38 -11.09 18.72
C THR A 23 20.44 -11.09 19.93
N LEU A 24 19.21 -11.60 19.73
CA LEU A 24 18.26 -11.78 20.84
C LEU A 24 18.86 -12.62 21.99
N ILE A 25 19.55 -13.70 21.66
CA ILE A 25 20.19 -14.59 22.63
C ILE A 25 21.27 -13.88 23.44
N GLU A 26 22.13 -13.11 22.80
CA GLU A 26 23.15 -12.31 23.49
C GLU A 26 22.55 -11.29 24.44
N TYR A 27 21.42 -10.70 24.05
CA TYR A 27 20.68 -9.80 24.92
C TYR A 27 20.04 -10.52 26.11
N LEU A 28 19.37 -11.66 25.87
CA LEU A 28 18.74 -12.45 26.91
C LEU A 28 19.78 -13.03 27.89
N ARG A 29 20.91 -13.50 27.39
CA ARG A 29 22.02 -14.01 28.24
C ARG A 29 22.78 -12.90 28.97
N GLY A 30 22.65 -11.66 28.53
CA GLY A 30 23.38 -10.52 29.05
C GLY A 30 24.86 -10.62 28.73
N MET A 31 25.21 -10.41 27.48
CA MET A 31 26.62 -10.33 27.05
C MET A 31 27.30 -9.15 27.70
N VAL A 32 28.37 -9.40 28.45
CA VAL A 32 29.12 -8.39 29.20
C VAL A 32 30.34 -7.90 28.42
N ASN A 33 31.11 -8.85 27.88
CA ASN A 33 32.36 -8.54 27.19
C ASN A 33 32.70 -9.61 26.15
N ILE A 34 33.59 -9.30 25.27
CA ILE A 34 34.26 -10.24 24.37
C ILE A 34 35.68 -10.38 24.90
N SER A 35 36.10 -11.62 25.28
CA SER A 35 37.46 -11.88 25.74
C SER A 35 38.46 -11.68 24.60
N GLU A 36 39.75 -11.56 24.94
CA GLU A 36 40.84 -11.46 23.97
C GLU A 36 40.87 -12.63 22.96
N ASN A 37 40.27 -13.76 23.32
CA ASN A 37 40.16 -14.93 22.43
C ASN A 37 38.87 -14.93 21.58
N ASN A 38 38.16 -13.80 21.45
CA ASN A 38 36.86 -13.68 20.76
C ASN A 38 35.73 -14.54 21.34
N GLU A 39 35.83 -14.96 22.61
CA GLU A 39 34.75 -15.67 23.32
C GLU A 39 33.84 -14.66 24.03
N SER A 40 32.54 -14.75 23.77
CA SER A 40 31.54 -13.91 24.42
C SER A 40 31.32 -14.35 25.88
N GLN A 41 31.46 -13.44 26.81
CA GLN A 41 31.15 -13.67 28.22
C GLN A 41 29.72 -13.27 28.53
N TYR A 42 28.98 -14.18 29.14
CA TYR A 42 27.57 -13.98 29.47
C TYR A 42 27.33 -14.03 30.98
N LEU A 43 26.36 -13.25 31.46
CA LEU A 43 25.87 -13.29 32.84
C LEU A 43 25.11 -14.59 33.13
N ARG A 44 24.44 -15.16 32.12
CA ARG A 44 23.58 -16.34 32.24
C ARG A 44 24.08 -17.46 31.34
N ASN A 45 24.75 -18.43 31.90
CA ASN A 45 25.34 -19.57 31.16
C ASN A 45 24.53 -20.88 31.31
N ARG A 46 23.51 -20.92 32.17
CA ARG A 46 22.63 -22.09 32.37
C ARG A 46 21.31 -21.89 31.62
N ASN A 47 20.44 -22.90 31.67
CA ASN A 47 19.06 -22.76 31.27
C ASN A 47 18.37 -21.73 32.16
N PHE A 48 17.61 -20.85 31.56
CA PHE A 48 16.86 -19.82 32.29
C PHE A 48 15.63 -19.39 31.52
N SER A 49 14.68 -18.80 32.23
CA SER A 49 13.54 -18.12 31.66
C SER A 49 13.63 -16.62 31.91
N SER A 50 13.23 -15.83 30.95
CA SER A 50 13.12 -14.37 31.07
C SER A 50 11.73 -13.91 30.68
N THR A 51 11.13 -13.06 31.49
CA THR A 51 9.79 -12.52 31.26
C THR A 51 9.87 -10.99 31.13
N ILE A 52 9.28 -10.46 30.09
CA ILE A 52 9.14 -9.02 29.86
C ILE A 52 7.65 -8.72 29.82
N VAL A 53 7.17 -7.84 30.69
CA VAL A 53 5.76 -7.46 30.77
C VAL A 53 5.63 -5.95 30.82
N LEU A 54 4.65 -5.43 30.09
CA LEU A 54 4.24 -4.03 30.13
C LEU A 54 2.81 -3.98 30.67
N GLU A 55 2.58 -3.22 31.73
CA GLU A 55 1.25 -2.84 32.18
C GLU A 55 0.84 -1.57 31.45
N LEU A 56 -0.27 -1.62 30.75
CA LEU A 56 -0.86 -0.52 30.02
C LEU A 56 -2.15 -0.09 30.73
N THR A 57 -2.30 1.20 30.96
CA THR A 57 -3.50 1.77 31.59
C THR A 57 -4.23 2.65 30.58
N GLN A 58 -5.47 2.34 30.33
CA GLN A 58 -6.31 3.18 29.48
C GLN A 58 -6.64 4.50 30.20
N THR A 59 -6.36 5.60 29.55
CA THR A 59 -6.43 6.93 30.20
C THR A 59 -7.85 7.30 30.64
N ASN A 60 -8.85 6.92 29.85
CA ASN A 60 -10.25 7.31 30.07
C ASN A 60 -10.96 6.42 31.11
N THR A 61 -10.85 5.11 30.97
CA THR A 61 -11.56 4.13 31.81
C THR A 61 -10.75 3.70 33.03
N ARG A 62 -9.45 3.91 33.03
CA ARG A 62 -8.49 3.44 34.02
C ARG A 62 -8.32 1.92 34.04
N ASP A 63 -8.85 1.22 33.03
CA ASP A 63 -8.68 -0.20 32.89
C ASP A 63 -7.21 -0.52 32.63
N LYS A 64 -6.75 -1.59 33.28
CA LYS A 64 -5.37 -2.05 33.17
C LYS A 64 -5.30 -3.34 32.36
N GLN A 65 -4.23 -3.48 31.64
CA GLN A 65 -3.97 -4.62 30.77
C GLN A 65 -2.46 -4.90 30.75
N CYS A 66 -2.11 -6.16 30.76
CA CYS A 66 -0.72 -6.59 30.70
C CYS A 66 -0.41 -7.30 29.38
N VAL A 67 0.68 -6.92 28.77
CA VAL A 67 1.18 -7.48 27.51
C VAL A 67 2.61 -7.94 27.73
N GLY A 68 2.92 -9.18 27.39
CA GLY A 68 4.24 -9.71 27.68
C GLY A 68 4.71 -10.81 26.76
N VAL A 69 5.96 -11.20 27.00
CA VAL A 69 6.60 -12.33 26.35
C VAL A 69 7.48 -13.05 27.38
N VAL A 70 7.45 -14.38 27.35
CA VAL A 70 8.36 -15.25 28.08
C VAL A 70 9.30 -15.89 27.08
N PHE A 71 10.59 -15.93 27.42
CA PHE A 71 11.62 -16.65 26.68
C PHE A 71 12.21 -17.71 27.56
N ASP A 72 12.18 -18.96 27.11
CA ASP A 72 12.98 -20.04 27.70
C ASP A 72 14.23 -20.23 26.84
N VAL A 73 15.40 -20.14 27.44
CA VAL A 73 16.69 -20.25 26.76
C VAL A 73 17.47 -21.42 27.34
N ASP A 74 17.88 -22.33 26.46
CA ASP A 74 18.72 -23.49 26.86
C ASP A 74 20.23 -23.22 26.70
N THR A 75 21.05 -24.14 27.18
CA THR A 75 22.52 -24.06 27.08
C THR A 75 23.04 -24.10 25.64
N SER A 76 22.24 -24.60 24.69
CA SER A 76 22.58 -24.70 23.26
C SER A 76 22.18 -23.45 22.47
N ASN A 77 21.78 -22.39 23.16
CA ASN A 77 21.29 -21.13 22.57
C ASN A 77 20.00 -21.27 21.74
N ASN A 78 19.20 -22.31 21.99
CA ASN A 78 17.85 -22.36 21.49
C ASN A 78 16.93 -21.54 22.40
N ASP A 79 16.01 -20.80 21.82
CA ASP A 79 14.98 -20.09 22.54
C ASP A 79 13.57 -20.53 22.13
N VAL A 80 12.71 -20.62 23.12
CA VAL A 80 11.27 -20.79 22.94
C VAL A 80 10.58 -19.57 23.49
N SER A 81 9.70 -18.96 22.70
CA SER A 81 8.96 -17.78 23.11
C SER A 81 7.47 -18.07 23.27
N LEU A 82 6.87 -17.46 24.28
CA LEU A 82 5.43 -17.43 24.51
C LEU A 82 4.98 -15.98 24.63
N PHE A 83 4.25 -15.51 23.65
CA PHE A 83 3.61 -14.20 23.71
C PHE A 83 2.28 -14.31 24.45
N PHE A 84 1.98 -13.33 25.29
CA PHE A 84 0.73 -13.32 26.04
C PHE A 84 0.20 -11.90 26.28
N TRP A 85 -1.06 -11.82 26.55
CA TRP A 85 -1.71 -10.68 27.17
C TRP A 85 -2.78 -11.14 28.15
N HIS A 86 -3.09 -10.33 29.14
CA HIS A 86 -4.21 -10.54 30.05
C HIS A 86 -4.78 -9.21 30.54
N THR A 87 -6.04 -9.23 30.94
CA THR A 87 -6.70 -8.09 31.59
C THR A 87 -6.24 -7.94 33.03
N GLY A 88 -6.33 -6.72 33.56
CA GLY A 88 -5.98 -6.39 34.93
C GLY A 88 -4.53 -5.98 35.13
N GLU A 89 -4.13 -5.93 36.38
CA GLU A 89 -2.80 -5.50 36.83
C GLU A 89 -1.74 -6.59 36.68
N LEU A 90 -0.48 -6.20 36.88
CA LEU A 90 0.62 -7.16 36.99
C LEU A 90 0.30 -8.25 38.02
N LEU A 91 0.64 -9.49 37.71
CA LEU A 91 0.37 -10.61 38.57
C LEU A 91 1.04 -10.42 39.96
N PRO A 92 0.37 -10.78 41.06
CA PRO A 92 0.92 -10.62 42.44
C PRO A 92 2.24 -11.35 42.65
N ASN A 93 2.46 -12.47 41.96
CA ASN A 93 3.70 -13.24 42.00
C ASN A 93 4.81 -12.67 41.12
N HIS A 94 4.57 -11.52 40.44
CA HIS A 94 5.49 -10.90 39.48
C HIS A 94 5.99 -11.89 38.41
N TYR A 95 5.14 -12.80 37.95
CA TYR A 95 5.45 -13.84 36.95
C TYR A 95 6.61 -14.74 37.37
N ARG A 96 6.73 -14.99 38.68
CA ARG A 96 7.78 -15.80 39.30
C ARG A 96 7.21 -16.94 40.14
N SER A 97 7.98 -18.02 40.24
CA SER A 97 7.77 -19.12 41.17
C SER A 97 9.12 -19.55 41.74
N GLU A 98 9.20 -19.77 43.06
CA GLU A 98 10.41 -20.22 43.75
C GLU A 98 11.68 -19.41 43.44
N GLY A 99 11.53 -18.08 43.27
CA GLY A 99 12.64 -17.16 43.00
C GLY A 99 13.12 -17.09 41.56
N ARG A 100 12.56 -17.88 40.64
CA ARG A 100 12.84 -17.83 39.19
C ARG A 100 11.64 -17.34 38.37
N CYS A 101 11.87 -16.90 37.15
CA CYS A 101 10.79 -16.60 36.23
C CYS A 101 10.04 -17.88 35.85
N LEU A 102 8.73 -17.77 35.62
CA LEU A 102 7.93 -18.86 35.09
C LEU A 102 8.43 -19.23 33.67
N THR A 103 8.49 -20.53 33.43
CA THR A 103 8.75 -21.04 32.08
C THR A 103 7.55 -20.80 31.17
N THR A 104 7.71 -20.96 29.86
CA THR A 104 6.61 -20.83 28.90
C THR A 104 5.44 -21.76 29.19
N ALA A 105 5.74 -23.00 29.67
CA ALA A 105 4.72 -23.97 30.06
C ALA A 105 3.97 -23.55 31.34
N GLU A 106 4.71 -23.18 32.38
CA GLU A 106 4.14 -22.71 33.65
C GLU A 106 3.33 -21.42 33.48
N MET A 107 3.79 -20.50 32.66
CA MET A 107 3.05 -19.28 32.34
C MET A 107 1.72 -19.59 31.67
N ARG A 108 1.70 -20.49 30.68
CA ARG A 108 0.46 -20.92 30.03
C ARG A 108 -0.52 -21.51 31.02
N GLU A 109 -0.04 -22.42 31.86
CA GLU A 109 -0.87 -23.07 32.89
C GLU A 109 -1.42 -22.05 33.91
N TYR A 110 -0.57 -21.13 34.35
CA TYR A 110 -0.98 -20.06 35.26
C TYR A 110 -2.08 -19.18 34.66
N LEU A 111 -1.91 -18.73 33.43
CA LEU A 111 -2.91 -17.88 32.74
C LEU A 111 -4.23 -18.62 32.53
N GLN A 112 -4.18 -19.90 32.14
CA GLN A 112 -5.37 -20.73 31.97
C GLN A 112 -6.15 -20.96 33.27
N ARG A 113 -5.46 -21.01 34.39
CA ARG A 113 -6.11 -21.18 35.73
C ARG A 113 -6.67 -19.86 36.26
N SER A 114 -6.01 -18.73 35.95
CA SER A 114 -6.31 -17.44 36.60
C SER A 114 -7.30 -16.60 35.84
N PHE A 115 -7.48 -16.84 34.53
CA PHE A 115 -8.28 -16.02 33.65
C PHE A 115 -9.25 -16.84 32.80
N THR A 116 -10.37 -16.22 32.41
CA THR A 116 -11.29 -16.80 31.41
C THR A 116 -10.72 -16.64 30.01
N PRO A 117 -11.14 -17.46 29.02
CA PRO A 117 -10.63 -17.40 27.66
C PRO A 117 -10.73 -16.02 26.97
N GLU A 118 -11.66 -15.17 27.42
CA GLU A 118 -11.86 -13.81 26.91
C GLU A 118 -10.92 -12.78 27.54
N GLN A 119 -10.33 -13.13 28.70
CA GLN A 119 -9.50 -12.21 29.49
C GLN A 119 -8.01 -12.36 29.23
N PHE A 120 -7.59 -13.38 28.48
CA PHE A 120 -6.19 -13.59 28.17
C PHE A 120 -5.97 -14.25 26.82
N TYR A 121 -4.77 -14.11 26.33
CA TYR A 121 -4.23 -14.89 25.20
C TYR A 121 -2.83 -15.36 25.55
N CYS A 122 -2.47 -16.56 25.12
CA CYS A 122 -1.09 -17.01 25.12
C CYS A 122 -0.81 -17.93 23.93
N GLY A 123 0.30 -17.73 23.25
CA GLY A 123 0.67 -18.53 22.09
C GLY A 123 2.08 -18.27 21.60
N PRO A 124 2.67 -19.23 20.86
CA PRO A 124 4.01 -19.09 20.30
C PRO A 124 4.03 -18.27 19.02
N SER A 125 2.88 -18.08 18.36
CA SER A 125 2.78 -17.37 17.08
C SER A 125 2.83 -15.87 17.28
N ASN A 126 3.90 -15.25 16.83
CA ASN A 126 4.11 -13.82 16.82
C ASN A 126 3.06 -13.09 15.94
N GLU A 127 2.75 -13.62 14.75
CA GLU A 127 1.79 -13.00 13.84
C GLU A 127 0.38 -12.94 14.45
N ARG A 128 -0.09 -14.07 15.04
CA ARG A 128 -1.40 -14.11 15.69
C ARG A 128 -1.46 -13.19 16.91
N PHE A 129 -0.39 -13.14 17.68
CA PHE A 129 -0.28 -12.23 18.84
C PHE A 129 -0.33 -10.76 18.39
N ARG A 130 0.43 -10.38 17.35
CA ARG A 130 0.43 -9.01 16.81
C ARG A 130 -0.94 -8.59 16.31
N ARG A 131 -1.63 -9.47 15.57
CA ARG A 131 -2.98 -9.19 15.08
C ARG A 131 -3.91 -8.89 16.26
N GLN A 132 -3.94 -9.72 17.28
CA GLN A 132 -4.76 -9.48 18.46
C GLN A 132 -4.33 -8.23 19.24
N LEU A 133 -3.03 -8.01 19.39
CA LEU A 133 -2.51 -6.84 20.07
C LEU A 133 -2.93 -5.54 19.39
N TYR A 134 -2.80 -5.45 18.08
CA TYR A 134 -3.08 -4.21 17.36
C TYR A 134 -4.57 -4.00 17.10
N ASP A 135 -5.30 -5.03 16.72
CA ASP A 135 -6.72 -4.91 16.40
C ASP A 135 -7.59 -4.74 17.66
N ILE A 136 -7.38 -5.60 18.65
CA ILE A 136 -8.26 -5.69 19.83
C ILE A 136 -7.73 -4.81 20.96
N TYR A 137 -6.45 -4.95 21.29
CA TYR A 137 -5.87 -4.39 22.49
C TYR A 137 -5.51 -2.91 22.38
N LEU A 138 -4.94 -2.52 21.25
CA LEU A 138 -4.49 -1.15 21.00
C LEU A 138 -5.48 -0.35 20.15
N GLY A 139 -6.71 -0.85 19.95
CA GLY A 139 -7.80 -0.11 19.35
C GLY A 139 -7.71 0.09 17.84
N GLY A 140 -7.16 -0.89 17.11
CA GLY A 140 -7.11 -0.85 15.65
C GLY A 140 -5.90 -0.10 15.08
N LEU A 141 -4.71 -0.34 15.64
CA LEU A 141 -3.48 0.18 15.07
C LEU A 141 -3.13 -0.54 13.76
N ASP A 142 -2.70 0.24 12.78
CA ASP A 142 -2.24 -0.28 11.50
C ASP A 142 -1.01 -1.20 11.69
N MET A 143 -1.15 -2.46 11.25
CA MET A 143 -0.13 -3.51 11.45
C MET A 143 1.18 -3.24 10.71
N GLU A 144 1.18 -2.40 9.68
CA GLU A 144 2.36 -2.05 8.91
C GLU A 144 2.95 -0.71 9.33
N LYS A 145 2.11 0.30 9.54
CA LYS A 145 2.56 1.67 9.86
C LYS A 145 3.09 1.77 11.28
N PHE A 146 2.39 1.19 12.26
CA PHE A 146 2.80 1.30 13.65
C PHE A 146 4.20 0.72 13.91
N PRO A 147 4.55 -0.49 13.46
CA PRO A 147 5.90 -1.02 13.64
C PRO A 147 6.98 -0.16 12.98
N LYS A 148 6.71 0.39 11.80
CA LYS A 148 7.64 1.28 11.10
C LYS A 148 7.90 2.56 11.90
N LEU A 149 6.84 3.19 12.42
CA LEU A 149 6.96 4.37 13.27
C LEU A 149 7.70 4.06 14.58
N PHE A 150 7.34 2.96 15.23
CA PHE A 150 7.95 2.54 16.48
C PHE A 150 9.44 2.21 16.31
N LYS A 151 9.82 1.53 15.22
CA LYS A 151 11.21 1.27 14.86
C LYS A 151 12.01 2.56 14.70
N ARG A 152 11.44 3.56 14.03
CA ARG A 152 12.08 4.88 13.88
C ARG A 152 12.26 5.56 15.23
N ALA A 153 11.25 5.50 16.11
CA ALA A 153 11.32 6.09 17.44
C ALA A 153 12.40 5.43 18.33
N ILE A 154 12.62 4.12 18.24
CA ILE A 154 13.68 3.41 18.99
C ILE A 154 15.08 3.85 18.55
N SER A 155 15.25 4.13 17.27
CA SER A 155 16.55 4.54 16.68
C SER A 155 16.81 6.03 16.79
N PHE A 156 15.96 6.77 17.53
CA PHE A 156 16.06 8.21 17.63
C PHE A 156 17.38 8.64 18.29
N ARG A 157 18.19 9.40 17.55
CA ARG A 157 19.43 10.01 18.05
C ARG A 157 19.17 11.48 18.35
N MET A 158 19.50 11.94 19.56
CA MET A 158 19.28 13.34 19.98
C MET A 158 20.08 14.38 19.17
N ASN A 159 21.08 13.95 18.40
CA ASN A 159 21.93 14.84 17.58
C ASN A 159 21.52 14.86 16.09
N ILE A 160 20.26 14.62 15.79
CA ILE A 160 19.78 14.68 14.41
C ILE A 160 19.57 16.15 14.00
N LYS A 161 19.99 16.52 12.79
CA LYS A 161 19.66 17.83 12.25
C LYS A 161 18.15 17.96 12.05
N LEU A 162 17.59 19.16 12.25
CA LEU A 162 16.15 19.38 12.12
C LEU A 162 15.60 18.94 10.77
N GLU A 163 16.35 19.12 9.69
CA GLU A 163 15.99 18.71 8.34
C GLU A 163 15.85 17.18 8.22
N ASP A 164 16.82 16.44 8.77
CA ASP A 164 16.83 14.98 8.77
C ASP A 164 15.68 14.46 9.66
N PHE A 165 15.46 15.11 10.81
CA PHE A 165 14.31 14.80 11.67
C PHE A 165 12.97 14.94 10.95
N VAL A 166 12.76 16.05 10.25
CA VAL A 166 11.53 16.29 9.49
C VAL A 166 11.37 15.25 8.38
N LYS A 167 12.44 14.96 7.61
CA LYS A 167 12.40 13.97 6.53
C LYS A 167 12.14 12.55 7.04
N GLU A 168 12.79 12.15 8.13
CA GLU A 168 12.70 10.77 8.63
C GLU A 168 11.47 10.50 9.49
N TYR A 169 11.00 11.48 10.26
CA TYR A 169 9.99 11.27 11.30
C TYR A 169 8.64 11.94 11.02
N ILE A 170 8.61 13.03 10.28
CA ILE A 170 7.39 13.79 9.99
C ILE A 170 6.93 13.56 8.55
N CYS A 171 7.83 13.69 7.57
CA CYS A 171 7.54 13.36 6.19
C CYS A 171 7.62 11.85 6.04
N MET A 172 6.49 11.17 6.24
CA MET A 172 6.42 9.76 5.84
C MET A 172 6.74 9.68 4.35
N GLU A 173 7.67 8.80 3.98
CA GLU A 173 7.75 8.32 2.60
C GLU A 173 6.37 7.75 2.25
N GLN A 174 5.55 8.54 1.61
CA GLN A 174 4.50 7.99 0.79
C GLN A 174 5.25 7.34 -0.38
N ASP A 175 5.10 6.05 -0.54
CA ASP A 175 5.36 5.40 -1.82
C ASP A 175 4.44 6.09 -2.83
N ILE A 176 4.92 7.19 -3.36
CA ILE A 176 4.34 7.78 -4.55
C ILE A 176 4.73 6.78 -5.62
N HIS A 177 3.78 5.97 -6.05
CA HIS A 177 3.95 5.11 -7.21
C HIS A 177 4.16 6.02 -8.42
N ILE A 178 5.40 6.50 -8.58
CA ILE A 178 5.81 7.39 -9.68
C ILE A 178 5.52 6.70 -11.02
N GLU A 179 5.61 5.38 -11.05
CA GLU A 179 5.29 4.52 -12.19
C GLU A 179 3.81 4.63 -12.58
N ASP A 180 2.88 4.59 -11.63
CA ASP A 180 1.44 4.76 -11.88
C ASP A 180 1.12 6.17 -12.39
N LEU A 181 1.83 7.19 -11.88
CA LEU A 181 1.73 8.56 -12.35
C LEU A 181 2.28 8.70 -13.78
N GLN A 182 3.43 8.08 -14.09
CA GLN A 182 4.00 8.07 -15.42
C GLN A 182 3.09 7.36 -16.42
N GLU A 183 2.52 6.22 -16.05
CA GLU A 183 1.57 5.49 -16.87
C GLU A 183 0.30 6.32 -17.13
N SER A 184 -0.24 6.98 -16.11
CA SER A 184 -1.40 7.87 -16.22
C SER A 184 -1.13 9.05 -17.17
N VAL A 185 0.05 9.67 -17.08
CA VAL A 185 0.48 10.76 -17.99
C VAL A 185 0.62 10.26 -19.43
N MET A 186 1.19 9.06 -19.64
CA MET A 186 1.29 8.46 -20.97
C MET A 186 -0.09 8.12 -21.55
N GLN A 187 -1.00 7.58 -20.76
CA GLN A 187 -2.38 7.30 -21.17
C GLN A 187 -3.11 8.59 -21.56
N TYR A 188 -2.95 9.64 -20.77
CA TYR A 188 -3.51 10.96 -21.09
C TYR A 188 -2.95 11.50 -22.40
N GLY A 189 -1.65 11.39 -22.63
CA GLY A 189 -1.00 11.78 -23.88
C GLY A 189 -1.56 11.04 -25.10
N ARG A 190 -1.74 9.72 -25.01
CA ARG A 190 -2.34 8.89 -26.05
C ARG A 190 -3.81 9.26 -26.32
N MET A 191 -4.57 9.51 -25.26
CA MET A 191 -5.98 9.91 -25.38
C MET A 191 -6.12 11.27 -26.06
N ARG A 192 -5.29 12.24 -25.67
CA ARG A 192 -5.24 13.57 -26.30
C ARG A 192 -4.91 13.47 -27.80
N GLN A 193 -3.91 12.68 -28.17
CA GLN A 193 -3.55 12.47 -29.57
C GLN A 193 -4.71 11.86 -30.38
N ARG A 194 -5.41 10.87 -29.82
CA ARG A 194 -6.60 10.28 -30.45
C ARG A 194 -7.70 11.32 -30.71
N ILE A 195 -7.95 12.18 -29.71
CA ILE A 195 -8.95 13.25 -29.83
C ILE A 195 -8.55 14.22 -30.97
N GLU A 196 -7.28 14.64 -31.01
CA GLU A 196 -6.78 15.54 -32.06
C GLU A 196 -6.91 14.91 -33.47
N ASP A 197 -6.59 13.64 -33.61
CA ASP A 197 -6.70 12.89 -34.86
C ASP A 197 -8.16 12.74 -35.29
N THR A 198 -9.05 12.40 -34.38
CA THR A 198 -10.50 12.31 -34.64
C THR A 198 -11.10 13.66 -35.04
N LEU A 199 -10.66 14.76 -34.42
CA LEU A 199 -11.10 16.11 -34.82
C LEU A 199 -10.62 16.48 -36.22
N LYS A 200 -9.39 16.10 -36.59
CA LYS A 200 -8.90 16.31 -37.98
C LYS A 200 -9.71 15.52 -39.00
N GLU A 201 -10.00 14.23 -38.70
CA GLU A 201 -10.84 13.39 -39.55
C GLU A 201 -12.25 13.99 -39.71
N ALA A 202 -12.89 14.40 -38.60
CA ALA A 202 -14.20 15.03 -38.65
C ALA A 202 -14.22 16.29 -39.52
N LYS A 203 -13.20 17.15 -39.41
CA LYS A 203 -13.07 18.35 -40.24
C LYS A 203 -12.90 18.00 -41.71
N SER A 204 -12.07 17.01 -42.04
CA SER A 204 -11.88 16.56 -43.43
C SER A 204 -13.17 15.98 -44.03
N LEU A 205 -13.94 15.22 -43.24
CA LEU A 205 -15.25 14.71 -43.66
C LEU A 205 -16.26 15.84 -43.89
N GLU A 206 -16.22 16.89 -43.12
CA GLU A 206 -17.08 18.06 -43.29
C GLU A 206 -16.73 18.83 -44.59
N GLU A 207 -15.45 19.00 -44.89
CA GLU A 207 -14.97 19.58 -46.16
C GLU A 207 -15.39 18.75 -47.37
N ILE A 208 -15.32 17.42 -47.29
CA ILE A 208 -15.81 16.49 -48.33
C ILE A 208 -17.31 16.64 -48.50
N LYS A 209 -18.07 16.68 -47.40
CA LYS A 209 -19.53 16.86 -47.43
C LYS A 209 -19.92 18.17 -48.12
N GLU A 210 -19.27 19.28 -47.78
CA GLU A 210 -19.51 20.56 -48.41
C GLU A 210 -19.21 20.53 -49.94
N SER A 211 -18.09 19.91 -50.31
CA SER A 211 -17.70 19.74 -51.70
C SER A 211 -18.69 18.88 -52.46
N PHE A 212 -19.21 17.82 -51.83
CA PHE A 212 -20.25 16.98 -52.44
C PHE A 212 -21.57 17.73 -52.64
N VAL A 213 -21.99 18.56 -51.69
CA VAL A 213 -23.18 19.40 -51.81
C VAL A 213 -23.01 20.38 -53.01
N LYS A 214 -21.86 21.04 -53.11
CA LYS A 214 -21.55 21.94 -54.24
C LYS A 214 -21.58 21.20 -55.57
N PHE A 215 -20.98 19.99 -55.60
CA PHE A 215 -21.00 19.16 -56.81
C PHE A 215 -22.45 18.81 -57.23
N LYS A 216 -23.28 18.36 -56.27
CA LYS A 216 -24.67 17.99 -56.51
C LYS A 216 -25.48 19.18 -57.10
N THR A 217 -25.33 20.35 -56.48
CA THR A 217 -26.00 21.57 -56.98
C THR A 217 -25.57 21.92 -58.40
N LYS A 218 -24.27 21.86 -58.70
CA LYS A 218 -23.75 22.12 -60.02
C LYS A 218 -24.21 21.09 -61.05
N LYS A 219 -24.32 19.86 -60.70
CA LYS A 219 -24.86 18.78 -61.52
C LYS A 219 -26.35 19.01 -61.88
N GLU A 220 -27.15 19.37 -60.88
CA GLU A 220 -28.56 19.72 -61.06
C GLU A 220 -28.72 20.93 -61.99
N GLU A 221 -27.88 21.96 -61.83
CA GLU A 221 -27.84 23.11 -62.77
C GLU A 221 -27.47 22.67 -64.19
N GLN A 222 -26.47 21.79 -64.33
CA GLN A 222 -26.07 21.26 -65.65
C GLN A 222 -27.20 20.45 -66.29
N ASP A 223 -27.84 19.57 -65.59
CA ASP A 223 -28.93 18.73 -66.04
C ASP A 223 -30.13 19.62 -66.48
N TYR A 224 -30.39 20.68 -65.71
CA TYR A 224 -31.43 21.66 -66.08
C TYR A 224 -31.07 22.43 -67.33
N CYS A 225 -29.84 22.89 -67.52
CA CYS A 225 -29.38 23.53 -68.73
C CYS A 225 -29.48 22.59 -69.92
N GLN A 226 -29.07 21.33 -69.78
CA GLN A 226 -29.18 20.34 -70.86
C GLN A 226 -30.64 20.07 -71.24
N TYR A 227 -31.55 20.01 -70.29
CA TYR A 227 -32.99 19.89 -70.54
C TYR A 227 -33.51 21.09 -71.33
N ARG A 228 -33.11 22.29 -70.98
CA ARG A 228 -33.49 23.52 -71.73
C ARG A 228 -32.98 23.51 -73.18
N MET A 229 -31.71 23.10 -73.37
CA MET A 229 -31.15 22.99 -74.75
C MET A 229 -31.93 21.96 -75.56
N ASN A 230 -32.17 20.77 -75.03
CA ASN A 230 -32.95 19.75 -75.76
C ASN A 230 -34.36 20.22 -76.08
N LYS A 231 -35.02 21.01 -75.21
CA LYS A 231 -36.33 21.59 -75.43
C LYS A 231 -36.30 22.62 -76.56
N LEU A 232 -35.26 23.45 -76.60
CA LEU A 232 -35.06 24.42 -77.66
C LEU A 232 -34.83 23.74 -79.03
N ASP A 233 -34.03 22.67 -79.06
CA ASP A 233 -33.80 21.88 -80.27
C ASP A 233 -35.09 21.24 -80.80
N VAL A 234 -35.92 20.70 -79.90
CA VAL A 234 -37.24 20.16 -80.29
C VAL A 234 -38.16 21.25 -80.85
N LEU A 235 -38.18 22.46 -80.26
CA LEU A 235 -38.96 23.59 -80.76
C LEU A 235 -38.46 24.03 -82.13
N LYS A 236 -37.15 24.13 -82.36
CA LYS A 236 -36.55 24.45 -83.61
C LYS A 236 -36.95 23.45 -84.70
N LEU A 237 -36.81 22.15 -84.44
CA LEU A 237 -37.22 21.09 -85.35
C LEU A 237 -38.71 21.16 -85.70
N LYS A 238 -39.58 21.47 -84.74
CA LYS A 238 -41.02 21.66 -84.97
C LYS A 238 -41.27 22.84 -85.90
N THR A 239 -40.54 23.96 -85.73
CA THR A 239 -40.64 25.13 -86.57
C THR A 239 -40.17 24.83 -88.01
N ASP A 240 -39.04 24.11 -88.11
CA ASP A 240 -38.50 23.70 -89.40
C ASP A 240 -39.46 22.74 -90.15
N ILE A 241 -40.09 21.80 -89.47
CA ILE A 241 -41.13 20.92 -90.03
C ILE A 241 -42.32 21.72 -90.52
N HIS A 242 -42.79 22.69 -89.74
CA HIS A 242 -43.93 23.54 -90.15
C HIS A 242 -43.61 24.36 -91.38
N LEU A 243 -42.41 24.94 -91.42
CA LEU A 243 -41.96 25.70 -92.65
C LEU A 243 -41.82 24.80 -93.87
N LEU A 244 -41.34 23.58 -93.73
CA LEU A 244 -41.28 22.61 -94.83
C LEU A 244 -42.66 22.17 -95.31
N GLN A 245 -43.61 21.95 -94.37
CA GLN A 245 -45.00 21.63 -94.71
C GLN A 245 -45.66 22.77 -95.51
N GLN A 246 -45.48 24.03 -95.08
CA GLN A 246 -46.00 25.18 -95.83
C GLN A 246 -45.41 25.25 -97.27
N LYS A 247 -44.10 25.00 -97.39
CA LYS A 247 -43.47 24.98 -98.73
C LYS A 247 -43.99 23.86 -99.65
N ILE A 248 -44.43 22.73 -99.03
CA ILE A 248 -45.03 21.62 -99.79
C ILE A 248 -46.47 21.98 -100.23
N GLU A 249 -47.21 22.74 -99.42
CA GLU A 249 -48.58 23.15 -99.71
C GLU A 249 -48.61 24.31 -100.77
N ASP A 250 -47.59 25.15 -100.80
CA ASP A 250 -47.48 26.29 -101.69
C ASP A 250 -46.89 25.97 -103.10
N GLY A 251 -46.40 24.74 -103.29
CA GLY A 251 -45.78 24.27 -104.57
C GLY A 251 -46.61 23.22 -105.25
#